data_c8d2e9e9f61c328bb2fe2d206b0a0ba8
#
_entry.id   c8d2e9e9f61c328bb2fe2d206b0a0ba8
#
_cell.length_a   1.000
_cell.length_b   1.000
_cell.length_c   1.000
_cell.angle_alpha   90.00
_cell.angle_beta   90.00
_cell.angle_gamma   90.00
#
_symmetry.space_group_name_H-M   'P 1'
#
loop_
_entity.id
_entity.type
_entity.pdbx_description
1 polymer ?
#
loop_
_entity_poly.entity_id
_entity_poly.type
_entity_poly.pdbx_seq_one_letter_code
_entity_poly.pdbx_strand_id
1 'polypeptide(L)'
;VPDRTHVIAGRCTTTYDDATDERTQRGDVVVVCKPDDTLLVHDATGYQPVAWLTRADRVAVDADCLTAWDGDTTLTVRIHERYGGGQYPTGDAGRPVGTCPDCDGSLLRTNQAVACPDCDDRYGLPADATVADDPCPDCGLPRFRVERGEAVTVCLDRRCESLDQRVAEAFDRTWDCPDCGDDLRVLRRGGLILGCASYPACETSLSFPAGEVVDECPCGLPVFETPGGTRRCLDSSCERGSTATPQGL
;
A
#
# COMPACT_ATOMS: atom_id res chain seq x y z
N VAL A 1 14.12 3.75 16.84
CA VAL A 1 12.84 4.15 16.23
C VAL A 1 11.78 4.01 17.30
N PRO A 2 10.99 5.04 17.63
CA PRO A 2 9.89 4.88 18.55
C PRO A 2 8.81 4.00 17.89
N ASP A 3 8.36 2.95 18.57
CA ASP A 3 7.21 2.14 18.16
C ASP A 3 5.86 2.79 18.51
N ARG A 4 5.91 4.00 19.09
CA ARG A 4 4.76 4.80 19.53
C ARG A 4 4.91 6.25 19.06
N THR A 5 3.79 6.93 18.84
CA THR A 5 3.78 8.37 18.60
C THR A 5 4.08 9.11 19.89
N HIS A 6 5.11 9.94 19.88
CA HIS A 6 5.42 10.87 20.96
C HIS A 6 4.76 12.22 20.67
N VAL A 7 4.02 12.74 21.65
CA VAL A 7 3.43 14.08 21.59
C VAL A 7 3.96 14.90 22.76
N ILE A 8 4.44 16.11 22.47
CA ILE A 8 4.98 17.03 23.46
C ILE A 8 4.37 18.41 23.21
N ALA A 9 3.75 19.00 24.22
CA ALA A 9 3.36 20.40 24.22
C ALA A 9 4.30 21.20 25.12
N GLY A 10 4.83 22.31 24.61
CA GLY A 10 5.79 23.10 25.39
C GLY A 10 6.30 24.33 24.67
N ARG A 11 7.07 25.14 25.41
CA ARG A 11 7.85 26.22 24.86
C ARG A 11 9.15 25.68 24.29
N CYS A 12 9.30 25.77 22.97
CA CYS A 12 10.42 25.20 22.26
C CYS A 12 11.13 26.23 21.37
N THR A 13 12.40 25.96 21.08
CA THR A 13 13.11 26.52 19.94
C THR A 13 13.23 25.41 18.88
N THR A 14 12.75 25.70 17.69
CA THR A 14 12.82 24.82 16.52
C THR A 14 13.82 25.37 15.54
N THR A 15 14.82 24.59 15.16
CA THR A 15 15.82 24.91 14.13
C THR A 15 15.69 23.89 13.01
N TYR A 16 15.42 24.38 11.82
CA TYR A 16 15.47 23.61 10.57
C TYR A 16 16.71 24.08 9.81
N ASP A 17 17.59 23.18 9.50
CA ASP A 17 18.85 23.41 8.82
C ASP A 17 18.97 22.47 7.63
N ASP A 18 19.14 23.01 6.45
CA ASP A 18 19.45 22.28 5.23
C ASP A 18 20.73 22.88 4.60
N ALA A 19 21.26 22.23 3.56
CA ALA A 19 22.52 22.65 2.93
C ALA A 19 22.54 24.12 2.46
N THR A 20 21.40 24.82 2.42
CA THR A 20 21.24 26.14 1.82
C THR A 20 20.67 27.19 2.77
N ASP A 21 19.93 26.80 3.79
CA ASP A 21 19.18 27.75 4.64
C ASP A 21 19.03 27.20 6.07
N GLU A 22 19.20 28.07 7.06
CA GLU A 22 18.92 27.78 8.46
C GLU A 22 17.77 28.67 8.94
N ARG A 23 16.71 28.07 9.45
CA ARG A 23 15.56 28.78 10.02
C ARG A 23 15.39 28.41 11.47
N THR A 24 15.40 29.42 12.33
CA THR A 24 15.14 29.24 13.75
C THR A 24 13.89 30.01 14.17
N GLN A 25 13.01 29.35 14.90
CA GLN A 25 11.80 29.96 15.50
C GLN A 25 11.61 29.50 16.93
N ARG A 26 10.94 30.31 17.75
CA ARG A 26 10.66 30.01 19.14
C ARG A 26 9.21 30.35 19.48
N GLY A 27 8.53 29.41 20.15
CA GLY A 27 7.14 29.60 20.57
C GLY A 27 6.62 28.46 21.44
N ASP A 28 5.35 28.57 21.78
CA ASP A 28 4.57 27.52 22.42
C ASP A 28 4.00 26.64 21.31
N VAL A 29 4.43 25.38 21.25
CA VAL A 29 4.18 24.48 20.13
C VAL A 29 3.75 23.08 20.60
N VAL A 30 3.14 22.33 19.68
CA VAL A 30 2.94 20.89 19.81
C VAL A 30 3.89 20.17 18.84
N VAL A 31 4.69 19.28 19.38
CA VAL A 31 5.63 18.45 18.64
C VAL A 31 5.07 17.04 18.57
N VAL A 32 5.06 16.45 17.39
CA VAL A 32 4.62 15.08 17.15
C VAL A 32 5.74 14.32 16.45
N CYS A 33 6.26 13.26 17.09
CA CYS A 33 7.19 12.30 16.49
C CYS A 33 6.47 10.97 16.30
N LYS A 34 6.34 10.54 15.04
CA LYS A 34 5.62 9.31 14.65
C LYS A 34 6.55 8.10 14.56
N PRO A 35 5.98 6.88 14.55
CA PRO A 35 6.74 5.64 14.40
C PRO A 35 7.49 5.50 13.06
N ASP A 36 7.08 6.24 12.03
CA ASP A 36 7.73 6.26 10.71
C ASP A 36 8.85 7.32 10.59
N ASP A 37 9.41 7.76 11.73
CA ASP A 37 10.44 8.81 11.82
C ASP A 37 10.00 10.16 11.23
N THR A 38 8.69 10.44 11.21
CA THR A 38 8.17 11.76 10.88
C THR A 38 8.14 12.65 12.13
N LEU A 39 8.81 13.81 12.06
CA LEU A 39 8.80 14.85 13.11
C LEU A 39 8.04 16.08 12.61
N LEU A 40 6.99 16.47 13.34
CA LEU A 40 6.13 17.62 13.02
C LEU A 40 6.12 18.62 14.19
N VAL A 41 6.12 19.90 13.86
CA VAL A 41 5.98 20.98 14.84
C VAL A 41 4.82 21.88 14.43
N HIS A 42 3.82 22.01 15.30
CA HIS A 42 2.63 22.84 15.10
C HIS A 42 2.60 23.99 16.08
N ASP A 43 2.31 25.20 15.61
CA ASP A 43 1.98 26.36 16.42
C ASP A 43 0.44 26.50 16.60
N ALA A 44 -0.01 27.68 17.05
CA ALA A 44 -1.43 27.96 17.27
C ALA A 44 -2.20 28.26 15.96
N THR A 45 -1.54 28.37 14.82
CA THR A 45 -2.13 28.85 13.58
C THR A 45 -2.05 27.84 12.44
N GLY A 46 -3.10 27.81 11.60
CA GLY A 46 -3.14 26.96 10.41
C GLY A 46 -3.29 25.47 10.70
N TYR A 47 -3.39 24.70 9.62
CA TYR A 47 -3.54 23.24 9.67
C TYR A 47 -2.22 22.50 9.32
N GLN A 48 -1.26 23.20 8.73
CA GLN A 48 0.05 22.63 8.38
C GLN A 48 1.05 22.83 9.52
N PRO A 49 1.99 21.90 9.72
CA PRO A 49 3.09 22.12 10.64
C PRO A 49 3.95 23.31 10.18
N VAL A 50 4.53 24.04 11.12
CA VAL A 50 5.44 25.16 10.88
C VAL A 50 6.87 24.68 10.56
N ALA A 51 7.22 23.47 10.98
CA ALA A 51 8.44 22.77 10.60
C ALA A 51 8.17 21.26 10.62
N TRP A 52 8.76 20.52 9.66
CA TRP A 52 8.63 19.06 9.60
C TRP A 52 9.77 18.42 8.82
N LEU A 53 10.04 17.15 9.18
CA LEU A 53 10.73 16.14 8.37
C LEU A 53 9.88 14.88 8.35
N THR A 54 9.62 14.34 7.17
CA THR A 54 8.83 13.14 6.99
C THR A 54 9.71 11.96 6.67
N ARG A 55 9.56 10.85 7.41
CA ARG A 55 10.33 9.61 7.20
C ARG A 55 11.83 9.87 7.17
N ALA A 56 12.30 10.63 8.14
CA ALA A 56 13.71 10.94 8.29
C ALA A 56 14.54 9.66 8.42
N ASP A 57 15.81 9.70 8.01
CA ASP A 57 16.73 8.57 8.13
C ASP A 57 16.89 8.13 9.59
N ARG A 58 16.79 9.09 10.51
CA ARG A 58 16.90 8.86 11.94
C ARG A 58 16.21 9.96 12.74
N VAL A 59 15.56 9.57 13.85
CA VAL A 59 15.10 10.49 14.90
C VAL A 59 15.68 10.09 16.25
N ALA A 60 16.20 11.06 16.99
CA ALA A 60 16.54 10.93 18.40
C ALA A 60 15.57 11.71 19.26
N VAL A 61 15.11 11.10 20.34
CA VAL A 61 14.19 11.69 21.31
C VAL A 61 14.85 11.64 22.69
N ASP A 62 15.29 12.80 23.16
CA ASP A 62 15.85 12.99 24.50
C ASP A 62 14.86 13.73 25.40
N ALA A 63 15.21 13.91 26.66
CA ALA A 63 14.33 14.53 27.66
C ALA A 63 13.90 15.96 27.30
N ASP A 64 14.80 16.73 26.70
CA ASP A 64 14.65 18.17 26.41
C ASP A 64 14.98 18.52 24.94
N CYS A 65 15.22 17.51 24.09
CA CYS A 65 15.55 17.72 22.68
C CYS A 65 15.04 16.59 21.80
N LEU A 66 14.46 16.95 20.65
CA LEU A 66 14.19 16.01 19.55
C LEU A 66 14.99 16.46 18.35
N THR A 67 15.62 15.53 17.67
CA THR A 67 16.35 15.82 16.42
C THR A 67 16.05 14.75 15.39
N ALA A 68 15.69 15.19 14.19
CA ALA A 68 15.50 14.36 13.01
C ALA A 68 16.56 14.72 11.97
N TRP A 69 17.09 13.70 11.26
CA TRP A 69 18.09 13.84 10.19
C TRP A 69 17.60 13.13 8.94
N ASP A 70 17.75 13.80 7.78
CA ASP A 70 17.45 13.26 6.46
C ASP A 70 18.50 13.79 5.47
N GLY A 71 19.50 12.97 5.12
CA GLY A 71 20.68 13.43 4.38
C GLY A 71 21.38 14.61 5.07
N ASP A 72 21.48 15.73 4.36
CA ASP A 72 22.09 16.98 4.87
C ASP A 72 21.10 17.87 5.64
N THR A 73 19.84 17.46 5.76
CA THR A 73 18.80 18.23 6.43
C THR A 73 18.63 17.78 7.89
N THR A 74 18.51 18.76 8.78
CA THR A 74 18.31 18.50 10.22
C THR A 74 17.16 19.36 10.75
N LEU A 75 16.26 18.73 11.50
CA LEU A 75 15.22 19.41 12.27
C LEU A 75 15.45 19.17 13.76
N THR A 76 15.81 20.21 14.51
CA THR A 76 16.05 20.15 15.95
C THR A 76 14.98 20.92 16.69
N VAL A 77 14.37 20.30 17.70
CA VAL A 77 13.40 20.90 18.60
C VAL A 77 13.94 20.84 20.04
N ARG A 78 14.37 21.98 20.58
CA ARG A 78 14.84 22.13 21.96
C ARG A 78 13.71 22.59 22.86
N ILE A 79 13.37 21.81 23.88
CA ILE A 79 12.31 22.07 24.84
C ILE A 79 12.87 22.92 25.98
N HIS A 80 12.31 24.10 26.24
CA HIS A 80 12.67 24.98 27.37
C HIS A 80 11.71 24.79 28.54
N GLU A 81 10.45 24.52 28.24
CA GLU A 81 9.40 24.30 29.23
C GLU A 81 8.41 23.28 28.65
N ARG A 82 8.13 22.22 29.39
CA ARG A 82 7.17 21.19 28.99
C ARG A 82 5.84 21.44 29.69
N TYR A 83 4.77 21.62 28.93
CA TYR A 83 3.40 21.77 29.46
C TYR A 83 2.69 20.44 29.62
N GLY A 84 3.00 19.47 28.77
CA GLY A 84 2.44 18.14 28.81
C GLY A 84 2.94 17.27 27.65
N GLY A 85 2.43 16.08 27.59
CA GLY A 85 2.74 15.13 26.51
C GLY A 85 2.71 13.68 26.97
N GLY A 86 2.93 12.78 26.04
CA GLY A 86 2.93 11.34 26.29
C GLY A 86 3.32 10.55 25.06
N GLN A 87 3.29 9.23 25.24
CA GLN A 87 3.52 8.24 24.18
C GLN A 87 2.20 7.48 23.95
N TYR A 88 1.76 7.47 22.73
CA TYR A 88 0.47 6.89 22.36
C TYR A 88 0.66 5.82 21.28
N PRO A 89 -0.02 4.67 21.39
CA PRO A 89 -0.11 3.74 20.28
C PRO A 89 -0.85 4.42 19.13
N THR A 90 -0.33 4.35 17.94
CA THR A 90 -0.97 4.83 16.71
C THR A 90 -0.81 3.79 15.63
N GLY A 91 -1.83 3.63 14.81
CA GLY A 91 -1.86 2.68 13.71
C GLY A 91 -2.50 3.30 12.47
N ASP A 92 -2.66 2.48 11.45
CA ASP A 92 -3.36 2.87 10.23
C ASP A 92 -4.82 3.18 10.53
N ALA A 93 -5.32 4.31 10.06
CA ALA A 93 -6.74 4.59 10.03
C ALA A 93 -7.35 4.10 8.71
N GLY A 94 -8.56 3.58 8.77
CA GLY A 94 -9.23 3.03 7.59
C GLY A 94 -10.74 3.01 7.72
N ARG A 95 -11.43 2.70 6.62
CA ARG A 95 -12.88 2.52 6.62
C ARG A 95 -13.23 1.16 7.24
N PRO A 96 -14.15 1.07 8.21
CA PRO A 96 -14.65 -0.22 8.69
C PRO A 96 -15.29 -1.01 7.54
N VAL A 97 -14.93 -2.30 7.44
CA VAL A 97 -15.38 -3.18 6.35
C VAL A 97 -15.86 -4.55 6.83
N GLY A 98 -15.89 -4.79 8.14
CA GLY A 98 -16.37 -6.04 8.71
C GLY A 98 -15.87 -6.26 10.13
N THR A 99 -16.13 -7.45 10.65
CA THR A 99 -15.71 -7.90 11.97
C THR A 99 -14.61 -8.95 11.84
N CYS A 100 -13.59 -8.85 12.69
CA CYS A 100 -12.51 -9.82 12.74
C CYS A 100 -13.03 -11.14 13.33
N PRO A 101 -12.87 -12.30 12.66
CA PRO A 101 -13.35 -13.58 13.19
C PRO A 101 -12.54 -14.07 14.40
N ASP A 102 -11.33 -13.56 14.63
CA ASP A 102 -10.44 -14.03 15.68
C ASP A 102 -10.60 -13.25 17.00
N CYS A 103 -11.02 -11.98 16.96
CA CYS A 103 -11.13 -11.15 18.16
C CYS A 103 -12.40 -10.28 18.24
N ASP A 104 -13.33 -10.41 17.30
CA ASP A 104 -14.54 -9.60 17.17
C ASP A 104 -14.29 -8.08 16.99
N GLY A 105 -13.04 -7.66 16.80
CA GLY A 105 -12.65 -6.29 16.53
C GLY A 105 -13.06 -5.81 15.12
N SER A 106 -13.02 -4.50 14.90
CA SER A 106 -13.34 -3.92 13.59
C SER A 106 -12.22 -4.14 12.57
N LEU A 107 -12.53 -4.75 11.44
CA LEU A 107 -11.64 -4.80 10.29
C LEU A 107 -11.66 -3.45 9.53
N LEU A 108 -10.50 -2.87 9.31
CA LEU A 108 -10.33 -1.57 8.66
C LEU A 108 -9.69 -1.73 7.27
N ARG A 109 -10.34 -1.16 6.24
CA ARG A 109 -9.74 -1.02 4.90
C ARG A 109 -8.76 0.14 4.91
N THR A 110 -7.48 -0.16 4.86
CA THR A 110 -6.37 0.79 4.68
C THR A 110 -5.98 0.87 3.18
N ASN A 111 -4.91 1.58 2.82
CA ASN A 111 -4.53 1.76 1.41
C ASN A 111 -4.28 0.45 0.66
N GLN A 112 -3.58 -0.52 1.28
CA GLN A 112 -3.16 -1.77 0.61
C GLN A 112 -3.54 -3.03 1.40
N ALA A 113 -4.40 -2.91 2.40
CA ALA A 113 -4.79 -4.04 3.23
C ALA A 113 -6.16 -3.84 3.87
N VAL A 114 -6.70 -4.94 4.36
CA VAL A 114 -7.69 -4.95 5.44
C VAL A 114 -6.96 -5.42 6.70
N ALA A 115 -7.03 -4.65 7.77
CA ALA A 115 -6.31 -4.94 9.01
C ALA A 115 -7.25 -4.84 10.22
N CYS A 116 -6.98 -5.66 11.23
CA CYS A 116 -7.60 -5.55 12.54
C CYS A 116 -6.62 -4.83 13.49
N PRO A 117 -6.98 -3.66 14.05
CA PRO A 117 -6.11 -2.96 14.99
C PRO A 117 -6.05 -3.63 16.38
N ASP A 118 -6.96 -4.56 16.69
CA ASP A 118 -7.08 -5.17 18.02
C ASP A 118 -6.24 -6.45 18.16
N CYS A 119 -6.01 -7.20 17.06
CA CYS A 119 -5.20 -8.44 17.07
C CYS A 119 -4.06 -8.44 16.03
N ASP A 120 -3.83 -7.33 15.35
CA ASP A 120 -2.80 -7.13 14.34
C ASP A 120 -2.93 -8.01 13.08
N ASP A 121 -4.05 -8.72 12.89
CA ASP A 121 -4.31 -9.47 11.66
C ASP A 121 -4.34 -8.55 10.45
N ARG A 122 -3.66 -8.97 9.38
CA ARG A 122 -3.50 -8.15 8.18
C ARG A 122 -3.62 -8.97 6.90
N TYR A 123 -4.54 -8.57 6.06
CA TYR A 123 -4.82 -9.17 4.76
C TYR A 123 -4.45 -8.19 3.64
N GLY A 124 -3.39 -8.48 2.89
CA GLY A 124 -2.95 -7.64 1.76
C GLY A 124 -3.99 -7.62 0.64
N LEU A 125 -4.22 -6.45 0.06
CA LEU A 125 -5.10 -6.25 -1.10
C LEU A 125 -4.30 -5.83 -2.32
N PRO A 126 -4.69 -6.26 -3.54
CA PRO A 126 -4.23 -5.62 -4.77
C PRO A 126 -4.57 -4.12 -4.76
N ALA A 127 -3.72 -3.29 -5.41
CA ALA A 127 -3.81 -1.83 -5.34
C ALA A 127 -5.17 -1.27 -5.78
N ASP A 128 -5.82 -1.91 -6.74
CA ASP A 128 -7.11 -1.53 -7.33
C ASP A 128 -8.29 -2.40 -6.88
N ALA A 129 -8.08 -3.23 -5.84
CA ALA A 129 -9.14 -4.04 -5.27
C ALA A 129 -10.13 -3.18 -4.48
N THR A 130 -11.41 -3.46 -4.66
CA THR A 130 -12.50 -2.96 -3.83
C THR A 130 -12.94 -4.03 -2.85
N VAL A 131 -13.27 -3.64 -1.61
CA VAL A 131 -13.86 -4.59 -0.65
C VAL A 131 -15.35 -4.71 -0.97
N ALA A 132 -15.82 -5.94 -1.13
CA ALA A 132 -17.21 -6.26 -1.38
C ALA A 132 -18.04 -6.12 -0.09
N ASP A 133 -19.32 -5.80 -0.24
CA ASP A 133 -20.24 -5.63 0.90
C ASP A 133 -20.62 -6.98 1.53
N ASP A 134 -20.61 -8.06 0.75
CA ASP A 134 -20.97 -9.40 1.21
C ASP A 134 -19.75 -10.13 1.81
N PRO A 135 -19.83 -10.59 3.07
CA PRO A 135 -18.78 -11.39 3.69
C PRO A 135 -18.66 -12.77 3.03
N CYS A 136 -17.53 -13.41 3.26
CA CYS A 136 -17.32 -14.80 2.85
C CYS A 136 -18.25 -15.73 3.63
N PRO A 137 -19.02 -16.59 2.98
CA PRO A 137 -19.95 -17.50 3.65
C PRO A 137 -19.27 -18.56 4.51
N ASP A 138 -18.00 -18.88 4.20
CA ASP A 138 -17.27 -19.95 4.86
C ASP A 138 -16.52 -19.48 6.12
N CYS A 139 -15.97 -18.25 6.11
CA CYS A 139 -15.13 -17.76 7.21
C CYS A 139 -15.55 -16.39 7.78
N GLY A 140 -16.58 -15.75 7.21
CA GLY A 140 -17.07 -14.43 7.69
C GLY A 140 -16.21 -13.24 7.36
N LEU A 141 -14.99 -13.42 6.85
CA LEU A 141 -14.12 -12.30 6.42
C LEU A 141 -14.71 -11.55 5.23
N PRO A 142 -14.42 -10.26 5.08
CA PRO A 142 -14.75 -9.55 3.86
C PRO A 142 -14.17 -10.22 2.63
N ARG A 143 -14.83 -10.03 1.50
CA ARG A 143 -14.33 -10.42 0.17
C ARG A 143 -13.81 -9.18 -0.54
N PHE A 144 -12.92 -9.35 -1.50
CA PHE A 144 -12.51 -8.25 -2.37
C PHE A 144 -12.82 -8.59 -3.83
N ARG A 145 -13.09 -7.54 -4.61
CA ARG A 145 -13.34 -7.61 -6.04
C ARG A 145 -12.23 -6.91 -6.79
N VAL A 146 -11.76 -7.53 -7.85
CA VAL A 146 -10.84 -6.96 -8.83
C VAL A 146 -11.41 -7.16 -10.24
N GLU A 147 -11.02 -6.29 -11.16
CA GLU A 147 -11.39 -6.39 -12.57
C GLU A 147 -10.11 -6.57 -13.40
N ARG A 148 -10.01 -7.70 -14.09
CA ARG A 148 -8.88 -8.11 -14.90
C ARG A 148 -9.36 -8.89 -16.11
N GLY A 149 -10.00 -8.18 -17.07
CA GLY A 149 -10.73 -8.80 -18.14
C GLY A 149 -12.10 -9.29 -17.67
N GLU A 150 -12.12 -10.06 -16.60
CA GLU A 150 -13.30 -10.50 -15.87
C GLU A 150 -13.32 -9.94 -14.45
N ALA A 151 -14.53 -9.82 -13.90
CA ALA A 151 -14.71 -9.41 -12.51
C ALA A 151 -14.58 -10.62 -11.59
N VAL A 152 -13.54 -10.63 -10.74
CA VAL A 152 -13.28 -11.72 -9.80
C VAL A 152 -13.50 -11.24 -8.38
N THR A 153 -14.36 -11.92 -7.63
CA THR A 153 -14.60 -11.68 -6.20
C THR A 153 -14.12 -12.89 -5.42
N VAL A 154 -13.26 -12.65 -4.42
CA VAL A 154 -12.61 -13.73 -3.65
C VAL A 154 -12.41 -13.32 -2.19
N CYS A 155 -12.34 -14.31 -1.29
CA CYS A 155 -12.09 -14.08 0.14
C CYS A 155 -10.74 -13.41 0.40
N LEU A 156 -10.67 -12.60 1.46
CA LEU A 156 -9.41 -12.03 1.95
C LEU A 156 -8.42 -13.10 2.40
N ASP A 157 -8.89 -14.15 3.06
CA ASP A 157 -8.04 -15.29 3.46
C ASP A 157 -7.72 -16.17 2.25
N ARG A 158 -6.44 -16.22 1.91
CA ARG A 158 -5.90 -17.04 0.82
C ARG A 158 -6.05 -18.55 1.06
N ARG A 159 -6.22 -18.95 2.33
CA ARG A 159 -6.42 -20.37 2.71
C ARG A 159 -7.88 -20.78 2.62
N CYS A 160 -8.81 -19.82 2.75
CA CYS A 160 -10.23 -20.06 2.62
C CYS A 160 -10.63 -20.21 1.15
N GLU A 161 -10.18 -19.30 0.28
CA GLU A 161 -10.52 -19.31 -1.14
C GLU A 161 -9.31 -18.96 -1.99
N SER A 162 -9.03 -19.76 -3.02
CA SER A 162 -7.92 -19.56 -3.94
C SER A 162 -8.26 -18.53 -5.01
N LEU A 163 -7.50 -17.43 -5.06
CA LEU A 163 -7.60 -16.45 -6.14
C LEU A 163 -7.32 -17.07 -7.52
N ASP A 164 -6.35 -17.96 -7.60
CA ASP A 164 -5.97 -18.63 -8.84
C ASP A 164 -7.13 -19.46 -9.41
N GLN A 165 -7.80 -20.24 -8.56
CA GLN A 165 -8.98 -21.01 -8.95
C GLN A 165 -10.13 -20.10 -9.39
N ARG A 166 -10.40 -19.01 -8.65
CA ARG A 166 -11.47 -18.06 -9.00
C ARG A 166 -11.21 -17.34 -10.33
N VAL A 167 -9.95 -17.04 -10.63
CA VAL A 167 -9.58 -16.48 -11.94
C VAL A 167 -9.75 -17.53 -13.04
N ALA A 168 -9.27 -18.76 -12.84
CA ALA A 168 -9.44 -19.85 -13.82
C ALA A 168 -10.93 -20.10 -14.12
N GLU A 169 -11.79 -20.10 -13.09
CA GLU A 169 -13.24 -20.23 -13.26
C GLU A 169 -13.87 -19.05 -14.03
N ALA A 170 -13.46 -17.81 -13.72
CA ALA A 170 -14.01 -16.61 -14.36
C ALA A 170 -13.64 -16.56 -15.85
N PHE A 171 -12.46 -17.01 -16.22
CA PHE A 171 -11.99 -17.06 -17.61
C PHE A 171 -12.31 -18.38 -18.33
N ASP A 172 -12.81 -19.40 -17.62
CA ASP A 172 -13.01 -20.76 -18.11
C ASP A 172 -11.74 -21.35 -18.77
N ARG A 173 -10.57 -20.96 -18.27
CA ARG A 173 -9.25 -21.40 -18.78
C ARG A 173 -8.11 -21.12 -17.81
N THR A 174 -7.00 -21.82 -18.07
CA THR A 174 -5.65 -21.52 -17.53
C THR A 174 -4.72 -21.11 -18.65
N TRP A 175 -3.54 -20.59 -18.31
CA TRP A 175 -2.53 -20.17 -19.28
C TRP A 175 -1.21 -20.87 -19.02
N ASP A 176 -0.53 -21.19 -20.11
CA ASP A 176 0.81 -21.79 -20.07
C ASP A 176 1.89 -20.70 -20.03
N CYS A 177 2.98 -20.99 -19.35
CA CYS A 177 4.15 -20.13 -19.30
C CYS A 177 4.81 -20.04 -20.69
N PRO A 178 5.03 -18.83 -21.23
CA PRO A 178 5.63 -18.68 -22.56
C PRO A 178 7.09 -19.17 -22.64
N ASP A 179 7.77 -19.28 -21.49
CA ASP A 179 9.18 -19.67 -21.45
C ASP A 179 9.39 -21.17 -21.26
N CYS A 180 8.58 -21.86 -20.44
CA CYS A 180 8.79 -23.26 -20.11
C CYS A 180 7.58 -24.18 -20.39
N GLY A 181 6.41 -23.62 -20.69
CA GLY A 181 5.20 -24.37 -20.98
C GLY A 181 4.44 -24.90 -19.76
N ASP A 182 4.91 -24.64 -18.53
CA ASP A 182 4.18 -24.99 -17.32
C ASP A 182 3.08 -23.97 -16.99
N ASP A 183 2.17 -24.31 -16.08
CA ASP A 183 1.05 -23.45 -15.71
C ASP A 183 1.50 -22.08 -15.18
N LEU A 184 0.81 -21.02 -15.59
CA LEU A 184 0.84 -19.71 -14.95
C LEU A 184 -0.21 -19.64 -13.83
N ARG A 185 0.17 -19.15 -12.66
CA ARG A 185 -0.69 -18.99 -11.49
C ARG A 185 -0.87 -17.55 -11.08
N VAL A 186 -2.08 -17.16 -10.69
CA VAL A 186 -2.38 -15.81 -10.26
C VAL A 186 -1.95 -15.60 -8.81
N LEU A 187 -1.07 -14.65 -8.59
CA LEU A 187 -0.47 -14.33 -7.30
C LEU A 187 -0.76 -12.87 -6.90
N ARG A 188 -0.86 -12.63 -5.59
CA ARG A 188 -0.96 -11.28 -5.00
C ARG A 188 0.43 -10.84 -4.54
N ARG A 189 1.07 -9.91 -5.26
CA ARG A 189 2.36 -9.30 -4.88
C ARG A 189 2.34 -7.81 -5.22
N GLY A 190 1.86 -6.96 -4.30
CA GLY A 190 1.68 -5.52 -4.54
C GLY A 190 0.61 -5.18 -5.59
N GLY A 191 0.21 -6.15 -6.40
CA GLY A 191 -0.81 -6.17 -7.43
C GLY A 191 -1.18 -7.60 -7.75
N LEU A 192 -1.84 -7.84 -8.88
CA LEU A 192 -2.03 -9.17 -9.43
C LEU A 192 -0.95 -9.45 -10.48
N ILE A 193 -0.29 -10.57 -10.35
CA ILE A 193 0.70 -11.08 -11.30
C ILE A 193 0.39 -12.53 -11.64
N LEU A 194 0.79 -12.97 -12.83
CA LEU A 194 0.86 -14.38 -13.18
C LEU A 194 2.32 -14.83 -13.05
N GLY A 195 2.56 -15.77 -12.16
CA GLY A 195 3.88 -16.37 -11.96
C GLY A 195 3.90 -17.82 -12.40
N CYS A 196 5.04 -18.27 -12.96
CA CYS A 196 5.21 -19.65 -13.36
C CYS A 196 5.15 -20.61 -12.18
N ALA A 197 4.43 -21.73 -12.33
CA ALA A 197 4.33 -22.78 -11.31
C ALA A 197 5.68 -23.46 -11.03
N SER A 198 6.60 -23.44 -11.97
CA SER A 198 7.95 -24.03 -11.85
C SER A 198 8.96 -23.12 -11.16
N TYR A 199 8.54 -22.01 -10.54
CA TYR A 199 9.46 -21.19 -9.74
C TYR A 199 10.13 -22.05 -8.63
N PRO A 200 11.44 -21.95 -8.39
CA PRO A 200 12.41 -21.00 -8.94
C PRO A 200 13.13 -21.46 -10.23
N ALA A 201 12.81 -22.62 -10.79
CA ALA A 201 13.44 -23.12 -12.02
C ALA A 201 13.08 -22.26 -13.27
N CYS A 202 11.88 -21.66 -13.24
CA CYS A 202 11.44 -20.66 -14.21
C CYS A 202 10.98 -19.41 -13.45
N GLU A 203 11.57 -18.25 -13.73
CA GLU A 203 11.31 -16.99 -13.03
C GLU A 203 10.29 -16.10 -13.74
N THR A 204 9.57 -16.64 -14.74
CA THR A 204 8.59 -15.89 -15.52
C THR A 204 7.51 -15.31 -14.63
N SER A 205 7.32 -13.99 -14.72
CA SER A 205 6.32 -13.24 -13.99
C SER A 205 5.74 -12.15 -14.88
N LEU A 206 4.45 -12.22 -15.13
CA LEU A 206 3.71 -11.30 -15.99
C LEU A 206 2.76 -10.44 -15.15
N SER A 207 2.70 -9.14 -15.43
CA SER A 207 1.71 -8.26 -14.80
C SER A 207 0.33 -8.58 -15.34
N PHE A 208 -0.65 -8.79 -14.43
CA PHE A 208 -2.04 -9.00 -14.83
C PHE A 208 -2.75 -7.64 -14.94
N PRO A 209 -2.92 -7.10 -16.16
CA PRO A 209 -3.36 -5.72 -16.33
C PRO A 209 -4.85 -5.52 -16.00
N ALA A 210 -5.23 -4.30 -15.65
CA ALA A 210 -6.63 -3.88 -15.70
C ALA A 210 -7.06 -3.72 -17.17
N GLY A 211 -8.33 -4.00 -17.46
CA GLY A 211 -8.90 -3.90 -18.79
C GLY A 211 -9.72 -5.12 -19.16
N GLU A 212 -10.20 -5.18 -20.38
CA GLU A 212 -11.02 -6.27 -20.91
C GLU A 212 -10.17 -7.18 -21.80
N VAL A 213 -10.43 -8.49 -21.76
CA VAL A 213 -9.85 -9.42 -22.74
C VAL A 213 -10.63 -9.27 -24.03
N VAL A 214 -9.94 -8.85 -25.09
CA VAL A 214 -10.56 -8.55 -26.39
C VAL A 214 -10.14 -9.51 -27.50
N ASP A 215 -9.06 -10.27 -27.30
CA ASP A 215 -8.53 -11.19 -28.31
C ASP A 215 -7.58 -12.21 -27.67
N GLU A 216 -7.14 -13.19 -28.46
CA GLU A 216 -6.09 -14.14 -28.11
C GLU A 216 -4.84 -13.86 -28.96
N CYS A 217 -3.70 -13.74 -28.30
CA CYS A 217 -2.42 -13.56 -28.98
C CYS A 217 -1.96 -14.87 -29.64
N PRO A 218 -1.29 -14.81 -30.80
CA PRO A 218 -0.67 -16.01 -31.41
C PRO A 218 0.32 -16.75 -30.49
N CYS A 219 0.71 -16.17 -29.34
CA CYS A 219 1.52 -16.85 -28.33
C CYS A 219 0.67 -17.65 -27.31
N GLY A 220 -0.66 -17.69 -27.45
CA GLY A 220 -1.58 -18.39 -26.54
C GLY A 220 -2.03 -17.60 -25.32
N LEU A 221 -1.51 -16.38 -25.12
CA LEU A 221 -1.89 -15.50 -24.01
C LEU A 221 -2.98 -14.51 -24.42
N PRO A 222 -3.81 -14.01 -23.46
CA PRO A 222 -4.86 -13.06 -23.80
C PRO A 222 -4.32 -11.68 -24.19
N VAL A 223 -5.03 -11.00 -25.07
CA VAL A 223 -4.83 -9.59 -25.41
C VAL A 223 -5.82 -8.75 -24.62
N PHE A 224 -5.30 -7.80 -23.85
CA PHE A 224 -6.09 -6.87 -23.05
C PHE A 224 -6.23 -5.52 -23.76
N GLU A 225 -7.43 -4.96 -23.73
CA GLU A 225 -7.66 -3.55 -24.00
C GLU A 225 -7.69 -2.80 -22.67
N THR A 226 -6.69 -1.95 -22.43
CA THR A 226 -6.59 -1.15 -21.22
C THR A 226 -7.64 -0.02 -21.21
N PRO A 227 -7.97 0.58 -20.04
CA PRO A 227 -8.88 1.73 -19.97
C PRO A 227 -8.49 2.93 -20.86
N GLY A 228 -7.22 3.00 -21.28
CA GLY A 228 -6.72 3.99 -22.25
C GLY A 228 -6.86 3.59 -23.71
N GLY A 229 -7.55 2.48 -24.04
CA GLY A 229 -7.78 2.00 -25.41
C GLY A 229 -6.57 1.34 -26.08
N THR A 230 -5.51 1.06 -25.31
CA THR A 230 -4.33 0.37 -25.83
C THR A 230 -4.51 -1.13 -25.74
N ARG A 231 -4.32 -1.84 -26.86
CA ARG A 231 -4.34 -3.30 -26.91
C ARG A 231 -2.93 -3.85 -26.75
N ARG A 232 -2.76 -4.79 -25.83
CA ARG A 232 -1.48 -5.45 -25.60
C ARG A 232 -1.65 -6.90 -25.16
N CYS A 233 -0.70 -7.74 -25.55
CA CYS A 233 -0.60 -9.08 -25.00
C CYS A 233 -0.35 -9.02 -23.48
N LEU A 234 -0.78 -10.05 -22.77
CA LEU A 234 -0.46 -10.25 -21.35
C LEU A 234 1.06 -10.26 -21.11
N ASP A 235 1.82 -10.93 -22.00
CA ASP A 235 3.26 -10.77 -22.06
C ASP A 235 3.62 -9.46 -22.76
N SER A 236 4.11 -8.51 -21.97
CA SER A 236 4.51 -7.18 -22.46
C SER A 236 5.73 -7.21 -23.41
N SER A 237 6.49 -8.30 -23.41
CA SER A 237 7.64 -8.51 -24.30
C SER A 237 7.25 -9.12 -25.65
N CYS A 238 5.99 -9.57 -25.79
CA CYS A 238 5.48 -10.20 -27.00
C CYS A 238 5.21 -9.17 -28.11
N GLU A 239 6.06 -9.13 -29.11
CA GLU A 239 5.93 -8.22 -30.27
C GLU A 239 4.71 -8.52 -31.16
N ARG A 240 4.09 -9.72 -31.03
CA ARG A 240 2.98 -10.19 -31.88
C ARG A 240 1.62 -9.66 -31.48
N GLY A 241 1.47 -9.22 -30.23
CA GLY A 241 0.19 -8.81 -29.63
C GLY A 241 0.01 -7.31 -29.40
N SER A 242 0.95 -6.48 -29.81
CA SER A 242 0.87 -5.02 -29.63
C SER A 242 0.46 -4.35 -30.96
N THR A 243 -0.84 -4.12 -31.13
CA THR A 243 -1.34 -3.19 -32.15
C THR A 243 -1.77 -1.90 -31.49
N ALA A 244 -0.98 -0.83 -31.65
CA ALA A 244 -1.45 0.51 -31.37
C ALA A 244 -2.64 0.82 -32.30
N THR A 245 -3.80 1.15 -31.74
CA THR A 245 -4.92 1.66 -32.54
C THR A 245 -4.45 2.96 -33.20
N PRO A 246 -4.50 3.10 -34.54
CA PRO A 246 -4.17 4.38 -35.17
C PRO A 246 -5.19 5.41 -34.71
N GLN A 247 -4.72 6.49 -34.09
CA GLN A 247 -5.54 7.66 -33.80
C GLN A 247 -6.09 8.17 -35.14
N GLY A 248 -7.41 8.03 -35.35
CA GLY A 248 -8.11 8.56 -36.51
C GLY A 248 -7.99 10.09 -36.52
N LEU A 249 -7.67 10.62 -37.69
CA LEU A 249 -7.65 12.03 -38.08
C LEU A 249 -9.03 12.71 -37.87
#